data_1d56903ef83864b696ef317cd3264d7b
#
_entry.id   1d56903ef83864b696ef317cd3264d7b
#
_cell.length_a   1.000
_cell.length_b   1.000
_cell.length_c   1.000
_cell.angle_alpha   90.00
_cell.angle_beta   90.00
_cell.angle_gamma   90.00
#
_symmetry.space_group_name_H-M   'P 1'
#
loop_
_entity.id
_entity.type
_entity.pdbx_description
1 polymer ?
#
loop_
_entity_poly.entity_id
_entity_poly.type
_entity_poly.pdbx_seq_one_letter_code
_entity_poly.pdbx_strand_id
1 'polypeptide(L)'
;GLSGVESTLRFLLAGKSAYVDAQVIRIGEDEAKAPEDWDKPLAGRVALVTGAARGIGATIAEVLARDGAHVIAADIPAAGEALSETANKVKGTALPLDVTADDAGKTIAEHVLERHGGLDIIVNNAGITRDKLLANMDEGRWNSVIGVNLIAPQRLVDDLVKAKALRPGGAVIDVSSIAGIAGNRGQTNYGTSKAGVIGLVNAYAPILAKENITINAVAPGFIETAMTAAIPLATREVGRRINSLQQGGQTVDVAETVAWY
;
A
#
# COMPACT_ATOMS: atom_id res chain seq x y z
N GLY A 1 9.03 21.02 -15.26
CA GLY A 1 8.83 22.23 -14.43
C GLY A 1 9.27 21.99 -12.99
N LEU A 2 9.49 23.10 -12.24
CA LEU A 2 9.92 23.01 -10.83
C LEU A 2 8.76 22.66 -9.87
N SER A 3 7.50 22.64 -10.35
CA SER A 3 6.33 22.39 -9.51
C SER A 3 6.30 21.00 -8.86
N GLY A 4 6.76 19.96 -9.54
CA GLY A 4 6.87 18.62 -8.96
C GLY A 4 8.00 18.46 -7.94
N VAL A 5 8.95 19.37 -7.91
CA VAL A 5 10.09 19.32 -6.99
C VAL A 5 9.68 19.73 -5.57
N GLU A 6 8.73 20.65 -5.43
CA GLU A 6 8.34 21.20 -4.11
C GLU A 6 7.80 20.12 -3.18
N SER A 7 6.88 19.28 -3.65
CA SER A 7 6.30 18.17 -2.85
C SER A 7 7.42 17.23 -2.36
N THR A 8 8.31 16.83 -3.25
CA THR A 8 9.44 15.95 -2.93
C THR A 8 10.39 16.59 -1.92
N LEU A 9 10.74 17.87 -2.09
CA LEU A 9 11.60 18.59 -1.15
C LEU A 9 10.95 18.72 0.22
N ARG A 10 9.66 19.05 0.28
CA ARG A 10 8.90 19.12 1.54
C ARG A 10 8.91 17.76 2.27
N PHE A 11 8.70 16.66 1.54
CA PHE A 11 8.77 15.33 2.11
C PHE A 11 10.17 15.00 2.63
N LEU A 12 11.22 15.22 1.82
CA LEU A 12 12.59 14.87 2.19
C LEU A 12 13.18 15.76 3.31
N LEU A 13 12.73 17.00 3.44
CA LEU A 13 13.17 17.92 4.49
C LEU A 13 12.33 17.82 5.76
N ALA A 14 11.19 17.10 5.72
CA ALA A 14 10.36 16.87 6.89
C ALA A 14 10.76 15.57 7.61
N GLY A 15 10.36 15.44 8.89
CA GLY A 15 10.50 14.19 9.64
C GLY A 15 9.74 13.00 9.05
N LYS A 16 8.85 13.24 8.10
CA LYS A 16 8.06 12.22 7.37
C LYS A 16 8.93 11.24 6.59
N SER A 17 10.10 11.65 6.13
CA SER A 17 11.06 10.82 5.37
C SER A 17 12.16 10.20 6.22
N ALA A 18 12.04 10.22 7.54
CA ALA A 18 13.12 9.82 8.47
C ALA A 18 13.65 8.39 8.23
N TYR A 19 12.84 7.51 7.64
CA TYR A 19 13.22 6.12 7.34
C TYR A 19 13.45 5.87 5.82
N VAL A 20 13.46 6.93 5.00
CA VAL A 20 13.77 6.85 3.56
C VAL A 20 15.24 7.22 3.36
N ASP A 21 16.06 6.25 3.00
CA ASP A 21 17.49 6.42 2.80
C ASP A 21 17.98 5.69 1.55
N ALA A 22 19.01 6.23 0.90
CA ALA A 22 19.64 5.68 -0.29
C ALA A 22 18.69 5.41 -1.48
N GLN A 23 17.56 6.13 -1.57
CA GLN A 23 16.61 5.99 -2.67
C GLN A 23 16.86 7.04 -3.75
N VAL A 24 16.73 6.63 -5.01
CA VAL A 24 16.74 7.54 -6.16
C VAL A 24 15.30 7.89 -6.52
N ILE A 25 14.90 9.11 -6.21
CA ILE A 25 13.57 9.62 -6.54
C ILE A 25 13.65 10.36 -7.88
N ARG A 26 12.92 9.88 -8.86
CA ARG A 26 12.81 10.52 -10.17
C ARG A 26 11.59 11.42 -10.20
N ILE A 27 11.79 12.67 -10.58
CA ILE A 27 10.73 13.66 -10.71
C ILE A 27 10.48 13.87 -12.19
N GLY A 28 9.21 13.73 -12.62
CA GLY A 28 8.81 13.96 -14.00
C GLY A 28 8.82 15.45 -14.38
N GLU A 29 8.69 15.71 -15.66
CA GLU A 29 8.63 17.07 -16.22
C GLU A 29 7.21 17.64 -16.23
N ASP A 30 6.20 16.82 -15.91
CA ASP A 30 4.81 17.23 -15.90
C ASP A 30 4.52 18.29 -14.84
N GLU A 31 3.56 19.15 -15.13
CA GLU A 31 3.10 20.15 -14.16
C GLU A 31 2.34 19.47 -13.02
N ALA A 32 2.92 19.50 -11.82
CA ALA A 32 2.24 19.06 -10.62
C ALA A 32 1.40 20.22 -10.06
N LYS A 33 0.15 19.95 -9.76
CA LYS A 33 -0.73 20.90 -9.06
C LYS A 33 -0.43 20.81 -7.56
N ALA A 34 0.05 21.92 -6.99
CA ALA A 34 0.23 22.01 -5.55
C ALA A 34 -1.12 21.86 -4.81
N PRO A 35 -1.16 21.25 -3.63
CA PRO A 35 -2.36 21.25 -2.81
C PRO A 35 -2.70 22.68 -2.36
N GLU A 36 -3.98 22.95 -2.13
CA GLU A 36 -4.45 24.24 -1.62
C GLU A 36 -3.96 24.47 -0.19
N ASP A 37 -3.85 23.40 0.60
CA ASP A 37 -3.38 23.40 1.96
C ASP A 37 -2.35 22.26 2.16
N TRP A 38 -1.12 22.62 2.50
CA TRP A 38 -0.05 21.65 2.77
C TRP A 38 -0.22 20.90 4.09
N ASP A 39 -1.07 21.39 5.00
CA ASP A 39 -1.44 20.65 6.23
C ASP A 39 -2.52 19.61 5.97
N LYS A 40 -3.27 19.77 4.87
CA LYS A 40 -4.32 18.87 4.42
C LYS A 40 -4.20 18.58 2.90
N PRO A 41 -3.07 18.04 2.43
CA PRO A 41 -2.81 17.90 0.99
C PRO A 41 -3.80 16.98 0.26
N LEU A 42 -4.48 16.10 0.99
CA LEU A 42 -5.46 15.16 0.47
C LEU A 42 -6.91 15.58 0.75
N ALA A 43 -7.15 16.85 1.12
CA ALA A 43 -8.49 17.35 1.38
C ALA A 43 -9.44 17.11 0.18
N GLY A 44 -10.61 16.51 0.45
CA GLY A 44 -11.61 16.17 -0.57
C GLY A 44 -11.31 14.92 -1.39
N ARG A 45 -10.20 14.22 -1.15
CA ARG A 45 -9.88 12.94 -1.78
C ARG A 45 -10.55 11.76 -1.05
N VAL A 46 -10.86 10.73 -1.81
CA VAL A 46 -11.39 9.45 -1.30
C VAL A 46 -10.32 8.38 -1.48
N ALA A 47 -9.93 7.73 -0.40
CA ALA A 47 -8.88 6.72 -0.38
C ALA A 47 -9.41 5.37 0.11
N LEU A 48 -9.09 4.29 -0.59
CA LEU A 48 -9.31 2.91 -0.16
C LEU A 48 -7.99 2.30 0.31
N VAL A 49 -7.99 1.68 1.48
CA VAL A 49 -6.84 0.93 2.01
C VAL A 49 -7.26 -0.50 2.28
N THR A 50 -6.63 -1.46 1.62
CA THR A 50 -6.85 -2.90 1.89
C THR A 50 -5.93 -3.42 2.98
N GLY A 51 -6.40 -4.40 3.77
CA GLY A 51 -5.64 -4.86 4.94
C GLY A 51 -5.54 -3.81 6.04
N ALA A 52 -6.60 -3.01 6.22
CA ALA A 52 -6.60 -1.82 7.06
C ALA A 52 -7.00 -2.06 8.52
N ALA A 53 -7.31 -3.31 8.92
CA ALA A 53 -7.71 -3.60 10.29
C ALA A 53 -6.59 -3.39 11.31
N ARG A 54 -5.31 -3.49 10.92
CA ARG A 54 -4.16 -3.40 11.83
C ARG A 54 -2.84 -3.11 11.11
N GLY A 55 -1.80 -2.86 11.91
CA GLY A 55 -0.41 -2.74 11.43
C GLY A 55 -0.22 -1.62 10.42
N ILE A 56 0.52 -1.90 9.36
CA ILE A 56 0.85 -0.91 8.31
C ILE A 56 -0.43 -0.34 7.69
N GLY A 57 -1.41 -1.18 7.35
CA GLY A 57 -2.65 -0.72 6.71
C GLY A 57 -3.48 0.23 7.57
N ALA A 58 -3.61 -0.06 8.88
CA ALA A 58 -4.30 0.84 9.80
C ALA A 58 -3.56 2.18 9.93
N THR A 59 -2.22 2.15 10.00
CA THR A 59 -1.42 3.39 10.08
C THR A 59 -1.49 4.19 8.77
N ILE A 60 -1.52 3.53 7.60
CA ILE A 60 -1.75 4.21 6.32
C ILE A 60 -3.12 4.92 6.34
N ALA A 61 -4.17 4.23 6.79
CA ALA A 61 -5.50 4.83 6.93
C ALA A 61 -5.49 6.07 7.83
N GLU A 62 -4.77 6.01 8.96
CA GLU A 62 -4.62 7.14 9.88
C GLU A 62 -3.88 8.34 9.25
N VAL A 63 -2.79 8.08 8.53
CA VAL A 63 -2.01 9.14 7.88
C VAL A 63 -2.79 9.79 6.75
N LEU A 64 -3.42 9.01 5.87
CA LEU A 64 -4.26 9.55 4.80
C LEU A 64 -5.43 10.39 5.34
N ALA A 65 -6.07 9.95 6.42
CA ALA A 65 -7.14 10.71 7.08
C ALA A 65 -6.61 11.98 7.76
N ARG A 66 -5.45 11.91 8.41
CA ARG A 66 -4.76 13.09 8.97
C ARG A 66 -4.53 14.13 7.87
N ASP A 67 -4.11 13.70 6.70
CA ASP A 67 -3.80 14.54 5.56
C ASP A 67 -5.05 15.00 4.77
N GLY A 68 -6.26 14.62 5.25
CA GLY A 68 -7.55 15.17 4.79
C GLY A 68 -8.38 14.26 3.89
N ALA A 69 -7.92 13.05 3.57
CA ALA A 69 -8.70 12.12 2.78
C ALA A 69 -9.87 11.50 3.58
N HIS A 70 -10.99 11.24 2.90
CA HIS A 70 -11.98 10.30 3.41
C HIS A 70 -11.49 8.87 3.16
N VAL A 71 -11.29 8.09 4.24
CA VAL A 71 -10.70 6.76 4.13
C VAL A 71 -11.78 5.68 4.20
N ILE A 72 -11.77 4.78 3.22
CA ILE A 72 -12.48 3.51 3.23
C ILE A 72 -11.47 2.45 3.65
N ALA A 73 -11.61 1.95 4.87
CA ALA A 73 -10.79 0.88 5.41
C ALA A 73 -11.41 -0.46 5.04
N ALA A 74 -10.67 -1.32 4.31
CA ALA A 74 -11.14 -2.64 3.89
C ALA A 74 -10.27 -3.75 4.49
N ASP A 75 -10.90 -4.80 4.97
CA ASP A 75 -10.25 -6.02 5.45
C ASP A 75 -11.25 -7.18 5.43
N ILE A 76 -10.75 -8.41 5.59
CA ILE A 76 -11.60 -9.60 5.63
C ILE A 76 -12.67 -9.51 6.74
N PRO A 77 -13.86 -10.08 6.53
CA PRO A 77 -14.93 -10.03 7.54
C PRO A 77 -14.53 -10.55 8.92
N ALA A 78 -13.61 -11.52 8.98
CA ALA A 78 -13.09 -12.04 10.24
C ALA A 78 -12.30 -11.02 11.08
N ALA A 79 -11.85 -9.91 10.48
CA ALA A 79 -11.17 -8.80 11.16
C ALA A 79 -12.13 -7.63 11.49
N GLY A 80 -13.44 -7.84 11.42
CA GLY A 80 -14.46 -6.78 11.46
C GLY A 80 -14.42 -5.87 12.68
N GLU A 81 -14.09 -6.38 13.87
CA GLU A 81 -13.94 -5.58 15.10
C GLU A 81 -12.78 -4.58 14.93
N ALA A 82 -11.58 -5.06 14.66
CA ALA A 82 -10.39 -4.20 14.48
C ALA A 82 -10.53 -3.26 13.27
N LEU A 83 -11.23 -3.70 12.21
CA LEU A 83 -11.55 -2.86 11.06
C LEU A 83 -12.46 -1.69 11.46
N SER A 84 -13.48 -1.98 12.28
CA SER A 84 -14.41 -0.96 12.78
C SER A 84 -13.70 0.04 13.70
N GLU A 85 -12.77 -0.42 14.54
CA GLU A 85 -11.92 0.46 15.36
C GLU A 85 -11.09 1.41 14.50
N THR A 86 -10.43 0.89 13.47
CA THR A 86 -9.67 1.72 12.53
C THR A 86 -10.57 2.74 11.83
N ALA A 87 -11.69 2.30 11.26
CA ALA A 87 -12.62 3.19 10.58
C ALA A 87 -13.17 4.28 11.49
N ASN A 88 -13.52 3.96 12.73
CA ASN A 88 -13.98 4.94 13.71
C ASN A 88 -12.88 5.95 14.08
N LYS A 89 -11.65 5.46 14.30
CA LYS A 89 -10.50 6.33 14.61
C LYS A 89 -10.24 7.37 13.54
N VAL A 90 -10.34 6.97 12.27
CA VAL A 90 -10.13 7.86 11.13
C VAL A 90 -11.39 8.61 10.68
N LYS A 91 -12.53 8.38 11.34
CA LYS A 91 -13.85 8.90 10.93
C LYS A 91 -14.19 8.56 9.49
N GLY A 92 -13.74 7.38 9.04
CA GLY A 92 -13.91 6.86 7.70
C GLY A 92 -15.01 5.79 7.62
N THR A 93 -14.92 4.96 6.61
CA THR A 93 -15.89 3.88 6.35
C THR A 93 -15.22 2.53 6.50
N ALA A 94 -15.85 1.58 7.20
CA ALA A 94 -15.43 0.18 7.22
C ALA A 94 -16.07 -0.56 6.04
N LEU A 95 -15.27 -1.30 5.28
CA LEU A 95 -15.72 -2.17 4.19
C LEU A 95 -15.20 -3.60 4.43
N PRO A 96 -15.98 -4.48 5.10
CA PRO A 96 -15.63 -5.89 5.23
C PRO A 96 -15.61 -6.55 3.86
N LEU A 97 -14.43 -6.98 3.38
CA LEU A 97 -14.23 -7.53 2.04
C LEU A 97 -13.03 -8.48 2.01
N ASP A 98 -13.20 -9.64 1.40
CA ASP A 98 -12.08 -10.49 1.00
C ASP A 98 -11.62 -10.06 -0.41
N VAL A 99 -10.40 -9.50 -0.51
CA VAL A 99 -9.84 -9.03 -1.78
C VAL A 99 -9.66 -10.15 -2.81
N THR A 100 -9.70 -11.41 -2.40
CA THR A 100 -9.60 -12.59 -3.29
C THR A 100 -10.95 -13.04 -3.84
N ALA A 101 -12.07 -12.52 -3.33
CA ALA A 101 -13.38 -12.83 -3.84
C ALA A 101 -13.53 -12.41 -5.32
N ASP A 102 -14.27 -13.20 -6.10
CA ASP A 102 -14.41 -12.97 -7.54
C ASP A 102 -15.10 -11.64 -7.88
N ASP A 103 -15.93 -11.16 -6.99
CA ASP A 103 -16.69 -9.91 -7.11
C ASP A 103 -16.08 -8.74 -6.29
N ALA A 104 -14.89 -8.91 -5.72
CA ALA A 104 -14.27 -7.90 -4.85
C ALA A 104 -14.14 -6.53 -5.55
N GLY A 105 -13.61 -6.49 -6.76
CA GLY A 105 -13.47 -5.26 -7.53
C GLY A 105 -14.81 -4.61 -7.85
N LYS A 106 -15.81 -5.40 -8.21
CA LYS A 106 -17.18 -4.92 -8.46
C LYS A 106 -17.78 -4.31 -7.19
N THR A 107 -17.70 -5.02 -6.06
CA THR A 107 -18.22 -4.57 -4.76
C THR A 107 -17.60 -3.24 -4.34
N ILE A 108 -16.28 -3.08 -4.51
CA ILE A 108 -15.59 -1.81 -4.24
C ILE A 108 -16.07 -0.73 -5.21
N ALA A 109 -16.14 -1.01 -6.52
CA ALA A 109 -16.56 -0.04 -7.52
C ALA A 109 -17.98 0.49 -7.25
N GLU A 110 -18.92 -0.40 -6.97
CA GLU A 110 -20.30 -0.04 -6.61
C GLU A 110 -20.31 0.84 -5.35
N HIS A 111 -19.63 0.42 -4.29
CA HIS A 111 -19.57 1.17 -3.04
C HIS A 111 -19.01 2.59 -3.24
N VAL A 112 -17.87 2.73 -3.95
CA VAL A 112 -17.23 4.06 -4.10
C VAL A 112 -18.00 4.96 -5.05
N LEU A 113 -18.63 4.43 -6.11
CA LEU A 113 -19.43 5.20 -7.04
C LEU A 113 -20.72 5.70 -6.39
N GLU A 114 -21.43 4.84 -5.67
CA GLU A 114 -22.70 5.18 -5.04
C GLU A 114 -22.55 6.19 -3.89
N ARG A 115 -21.50 6.02 -3.07
CA ARG A 115 -21.36 6.79 -1.83
C ARG A 115 -20.45 8.01 -1.95
N HIS A 116 -19.47 7.97 -2.88
CA HIS A 116 -18.41 8.96 -2.97
C HIS A 116 -18.24 9.54 -4.38
N GLY A 117 -18.97 8.99 -5.37
CA GLY A 117 -18.85 9.41 -6.78
C GLY A 117 -17.53 9.03 -7.42
N GLY A 118 -16.76 8.13 -6.80
CA GLY A 118 -15.48 7.58 -7.27
C GLY A 118 -14.39 7.57 -6.23
N LEU A 119 -13.24 7.00 -6.61
CA LEU A 119 -12.06 6.80 -5.79
C LEU A 119 -10.89 7.63 -6.35
N ASP A 120 -10.12 8.28 -5.50
CA ASP A 120 -8.90 8.99 -5.88
C ASP A 120 -7.64 8.17 -5.62
N ILE A 121 -7.62 7.41 -4.53
CA ILE A 121 -6.44 6.68 -4.07
C ILE A 121 -6.83 5.24 -3.72
N ILE A 122 -6.08 4.27 -4.25
CA ILE A 122 -6.14 2.89 -3.76
C ILE A 122 -4.77 2.46 -3.24
N VAL A 123 -4.74 1.94 -2.01
CA VAL A 123 -3.56 1.34 -1.41
C VAL A 123 -3.77 -0.16 -1.27
N ASN A 124 -3.10 -0.93 -2.12
CA ASN A 124 -3.08 -2.38 -2.06
C ASN A 124 -2.05 -2.84 -1.03
N ASN A 125 -2.47 -2.86 0.24
CA ASN A 125 -1.64 -3.25 1.37
C ASN A 125 -1.97 -4.65 1.89
N ALA A 126 -3.15 -5.18 1.64
CA ALA A 126 -3.51 -6.54 2.06
C ALA A 126 -2.45 -7.56 1.61
N GLY A 127 -2.00 -8.39 2.53
CA GLY A 127 -0.98 -9.38 2.23
C GLY A 127 -0.82 -10.41 3.33
N ILE A 128 -0.39 -11.60 2.92
CA ILE A 128 -0.15 -12.74 3.82
C ILE A 128 1.21 -13.35 3.57
N THR A 129 1.71 -14.06 4.55
CA THR A 129 2.87 -14.95 4.43
C THR A 129 2.45 -16.41 4.72
N ARG A 130 3.08 -17.36 4.05
CA ARG A 130 2.95 -18.81 4.30
C ARG A 130 4.32 -19.43 4.10
N ASP A 131 5.21 -19.09 5.01
CA ASP A 131 6.65 -19.37 4.89
C ASP A 131 6.93 -20.88 4.94
N LYS A 132 7.76 -21.34 4.02
CA LYS A 132 8.30 -22.70 3.97
C LYS A 132 9.51 -22.73 3.03
N LEU A 133 10.48 -23.60 3.31
CA LEU A 133 11.55 -23.88 2.34
C LEU A 133 10.95 -24.40 1.03
N LEU A 134 11.49 -24.03 -0.10
CA LEU A 134 10.95 -24.39 -1.41
C LEU A 134 10.75 -25.89 -1.58
N ALA A 135 11.70 -26.72 -1.08
CA ALA A 135 11.60 -28.18 -1.12
C ALA A 135 10.38 -28.75 -0.37
N ASN A 136 9.78 -27.98 0.53
CA ASN A 136 8.63 -28.36 1.35
C ASN A 136 7.42 -27.45 1.13
N MET A 137 7.46 -26.60 0.08
CA MET A 137 6.38 -25.70 -0.27
C MET A 137 5.26 -26.48 -0.96
N ASP A 138 4.09 -26.46 -0.39
CA ASP A 138 2.90 -27.05 -1.03
C ASP A 138 2.16 -26.02 -1.87
N GLU A 139 1.30 -26.52 -2.76
CA GLU A 139 0.52 -25.71 -3.68
C GLU A 139 -0.45 -24.75 -2.96
N GLY A 140 -1.04 -25.19 -1.84
CA GLY A 140 -1.95 -24.36 -1.06
C GLY A 140 -1.27 -23.12 -0.48
N ARG A 141 -0.04 -23.28 0.07
CA ARG A 141 0.77 -22.15 0.54
C ARG A 141 1.20 -21.23 -0.59
N TRP A 142 1.57 -21.80 -1.73
CA TRP A 142 1.95 -21.03 -2.91
C TRP A 142 0.78 -20.20 -3.42
N ASN A 143 -0.32 -20.87 -3.76
CA ASN A 143 -1.48 -20.24 -4.38
C ASN A 143 -2.14 -19.20 -3.48
N SER A 144 -2.24 -19.45 -2.17
CA SER A 144 -2.81 -18.46 -1.25
C SER A 144 -2.00 -17.16 -1.20
N VAL A 145 -0.67 -17.23 -1.19
CA VAL A 145 0.19 -16.05 -1.16
C VAL A 145 0.15 -15.30 -2.49
N ILE A 146 0.26 -16.01 -3.62
CA ILE A 146 0.16 -15.39 -4.94
C ILE A 146 -1.21 -14.77 -5.15
N GLY A 147 -2.29 -15.46 -4.74
CA GLY A 147 -3.66 -14.98 -4.86
C GLY A 147 -3.89 -13.65 -4.14
N VAL A 148 -3.52 -13.58 -2.86
CA VAL A 148 -3.74 -12.38 -2.05
C VAL A 148 -2.78 -11.25 -2.42
N ASN A 149 -1.47 -11.57 -2.54
CA ASN A 149 -0.43 -10.53 -2.61
C ASN A 149 -0.21 -9.96 -4.02
N LEU A 150 -0.60 -10.68 -5.07
CA LEU A 150 -0.32 -10.28 -6.46
C LEU A 150 -1.58 -10.26 -7.34
N ILE A 151 -2.33 -11.36 -7.40
CA ILE A 151 -3.47 -11.45 -8.31
C ILE A 151 -4.62 -10.54 -7.85
N ALA A 152 -4.91 -10.48 -6.54
CA ALA A 152 -5.97 -9.61 -6.03
C ALA A 152 -5.69 -8.12 -6.32
N PRO A 153 -4.52 -7.53 -6.01
CA PRO A 153 -4.19 -6.15 -6.40
C PRO A 153 -4.38 -5.89 -7.90
N GLN A 154 -3.90 -6.79 -8.75
CA GLN A 154 -4.05 -6.67 -10.21
C GLN A 154 -5.54 -6.59 -10.59
N ARG A 155 -6.35 -7.56 -10.15
CA ARG A 155 -7.79 -7.62 -10.46
C ARG A 155 -8.54 -6.39 -9.95
N LEU A 156 -8.23 -5.93 -8.73
CA LEU A 156 -8.86 -4.73 -8.18
C LEU A 156 -8.59 -3.50 -9.05
N VAL A 157 -7.37 -3.29 -9.50
CA VAL A 157 -7.02 -2.17 -10.39
C VAL A 157 -7.75 -2.31 -11.72
N ASP A 158 -7.73 -3.50 -12.35
CA ASP A 158 -8.43 -3.75 -13.62
C ASP A 158 -9.94 -3.47 -13.52
N ASP A 159 -10.58 -3.96 -12.47
CA ASP A 159 -12.03 -3.79 -12.25
C ASP A 159 -12.40 -2.33 -11.97
N LEU A 160 -11.61 -1.62 -11.15
CA LEU A 160 -11.86 -0.21 -10.84
C LEU A 160 -11.68 0.71 -12.05
N VAL A 161 -10.66 0.45 -12.87
CA VAL A 161 -10.44 1.19 -14.13
C VAL A 161 -11.56 0.89 -15.12
N LYS A 162 -11.92 -0.37 -15.30
CA LYS A 162 -13.01 -0.80 -16.19
C LYS A 162 -14.35 -0.20 -15.78
N ALA A 163 -14.63 -0.13 -14.49
CA ALA A 163 -15.83 0.48 -13.93
C ALA A 163 -15.80 2.02 -13.93
N LYS A 164 -14.66 2.64 -14.32
CA LYS A 164 -14.42 4.08 -14.19
C LYS A 164 -14.62 4.59 -12.75
N ALA A 165 -14.35 3.73 -11.79
CA ALA A 165 -14.47 4.04 -10.38
C ALA A 165 -13.23 4.77 -9.85
N LEU A 166 -12.06 4.57 -10.45
CA LEU A 166 -10.84 5.32 -10.17
C LEU A 166 -10.81 6.59 -11.04
N ARG A 167 -10.73 7.76 -10.39
CA ARG A 167 -10.80 9.06 -11.06
C ARG A 167 -9.52 9.41 -11.79
N PRO A 168 -9.57 10.15 -12.92
CA PRO A 168 -8.38 10.79 -13.49
C PRO A 168 -7.66 11.67 -12.45
N GLY A 169 -6.35 11.63 -12.42
CA GLY A 169 -5.55 12.28 -11.38
C GLY A 169 -5.45 11.44 -10.10
N GLY A 170 -5.92 10.20 -10.14
CA GLY A 170 -5.83 9.25 -9.02
C GLY A 170 -4.48 8.55 -8.93
N ALA A 171 -4.28 7.85 -7.81
CA ALA A 171 -3.06 7.11 -7.50
C ALA A 171 -3.36 5.68 -7.05
N VAL A 172 -2.57 4.75 -7.58
CA VAL A 172 -2.48 3.36 -7.11
C VAL A 172 -1.16 3.20 -6.38
N ILE A 173 -1.19 2.76 -5.14
CA ILE A 173 0.02 2.47 -4.37
C ILE A 173 -0.01 1.01 -3.90
N ASP A 174 0.96 0.24 -4.34
CA ASP A 174 1.10 -1.16 -3.96
C ASP A 174 2.16 -1.32 -2.86
N VAL A 175 1.87 -2.13 -1.86
CA VAL A 175 2.86 -2.47 -0.83
C VAL A 175 3.60 -3.75 -1.22
N SER A 176 4.84 -3.58 -1.70
CA SER A 176 5.78 -4.66 -1.98
C SER A 176 6.56 -5.06 -0.71
N SER A 177 7.81 -5.43 -0.83
CA SER A 177 8.73 -5.77 0.27
C SER A 177 10.17 -5.84 -0.21
N ILE A 178 11.13 -5.62 0.68
CA ILE A 178 12.53 -5.93 0.45
C ILE A 178 12.73 -7.40 0.01
N ALA A 179 11.86 -8.32 0.46
CA ALA A 179 11.89 -9.72 0.04
C ALA A 179 11.59 -9.89 -1.46
N GLY A 180 10.88 -8.96 -2.09
CA GLY A 180 10.67 -8.92 -3.55
C GLY A 180 11.90 -8.45 -4.32
N ILE A 181 12.82 -7.72 -3.67
CA ILE A 181 14.04 -7.20 -4.28
C ILE A 181 15.22 -8.16 -4.06
N ALA A 182 15.43 -8.58 -2.82
CA ALA A 182 16.61 -9.34 -2.40
C ALA A 182 16.35 -10.84 -2.16
N GLY A 183 15.08 -11.24 -2.15
CA GLY A 183 14.68 -12.57 -1.71
C GLY A 183 14.79 -12.75 -0.19
N ASN A 184 14.24 -13.85 0.31
CA ASN A 184 14.43 -14.27 1.69
C ASN A 184 14.28 -15.80 1.80
N ARG A 185 15.19 -16.44 2.53
CA ARG A 185 15.16 -17.90 2.72
C ARG A 185 13.85 -18.31 3.40
N GLY A 186 13.16 -19.29 2.82
CA GLY A 186 11.88 -19.79 3.34
C GLY A 186 10.66 -18.96 2.91
N GLN A 187 10.85 -17.91 2.13
CA GLN A 187 9.80 -17.02 1.64
C GLN A 187 9.73 -16.98 0.10
N THR A 188 9.96 -18.10 -0.57
CA THR A 188 9.99 -18.12 -2.04
C THR A 188 8.67 -17.64 -2.65
N ASN A 189 7.52 -18.11 -2.13
CA ASN A 189 6.19 -17.66 -2.55
C ASN A 189 5.97 -16.16 -2.27
N TYR A 190 6.32 -15.71 -1.07
CA TYR A 190 6.18 -14.31 -0.67
C TYR A 190 7.09 -13.40 -1.49
N GLY A 191 8.38 -13.73 -1.62
CA GLY A 191 9.34 -12.99 -2.44
C GLY A 191 8.89 -12.92 -3.90
N THR A 192 8.43 -14.03 -4.48
CA THR A 192 7.87 -14.05 -5.84
C THR A 192 6.66 -13.12 -5.96
N SER A 193 5.71 -13.17 -5.02
CA SER A 193 4.53 -12.30 -5.05
C SER A 193 4.92 -10.81 -4.98
N LYS A 194 5.87 -10.47 -4.11
CA LYS A 194 6.30 -9.07 -3.90
C LYS A 194 7.20 -8.55 -5.04
N ALA A 195 7.99 -9.41 -5.69
CA ALA A 195 8.66 -9.10 -6.94
C ALA A 195 7.65 -8.91 -8.09
N GLY A 196 6.59 -9.74 -8.12
CA GLY A 196 5.49 -9.61 -9.05
C GLY A 196 4.78 -8.26 -8.95
N VAL A 197 4.59 -7.73 -7.73
CA VAL A 197 4.05 -6.38 -7.50
C VAL A 197 4.93 -5.30 -8.14
N ILE A 198 6.26 -5.41 -8.04
CA ILE A 198 7.18 -4.46 -8.70
C ILE A 198 7.04 -4.56 -10.23
N GLY A 199 6.92 -5.78 -10.76
CA GLY A 199 6.65 -6.01 -12.18
C GLY A 199 5.30 -5.45 -12.63
N LEU A 200 4.26 -5.58 -11.78
CA LEU A 200 2.93 -5.04 -12.01
C LEU A 200 2.99 -3.51 -12.19
N VAL A 201 3.66 -2.80 -11.29
CA VAL A 201 3.84 -1.35 -11.38
C VAL A 201 4.50 -0.97 -12.70
N ASN A 202 5.57 -1.64 -13.08
CA ASN A 202 6.27 -1.36 -14.35
C ASN A 202 5.39 -1.60 -15.57
N ALA A 203 4.56 -2.64 -15.54
CA ALA A 203 3.66 -2.99 -16.65
C ALA A 203 2.45 -2.04 -16.75
N TYR A 204 1.91 -1.63 -15.61
CA TYR A 204 0.69 -0.83 -15.56
C TYR A 204 0.94 0.68 -15.67
N ALA A 205 2.12 1.17 -15.29
CA ALA A 205 2.42 2.60 -15.34
C ALA A 205 2.14 3.23 -16.73
N PRO A 206 2.60 2.68 -17.86
CA PRO A 206 2.30 3.25 -19.18
C PRO A 206 0.83 3.07 -19.61
N ILE A 207 0.10 2.14 -19.02
CA ILE A 207 -1.32 1.91 -19.28
C ILE A 207 -2.16 2.94 -18.54
N LEU A 208 -1.94 3.06 -17.23
CA LEU A 208 -2.68 3.95 -16.35
C LEU A 208 -2.38 5.43 -16.61
N ALA A 209 -1.18 5.75 -17.09
CA ALA A 209 -0.83 7.11 -17.50
C ALA A 209 -1.77 7.66 -18.60
N LYS A 210 -2.33 6.80 -19.45
CA LYS A 210 -3.31 7.21 -20.48
C LYS A 210 -4.64 7.67 -19.88
N GLU A 211 -4.95 7.21 -18.68
CA GLU A 211 -6.13 7.59 -17.90
C GLU A 211 -5.79 8.69 -16.87
N ASN A 212 -4.58 9.26 -16.94
CA ASN A 212 -4.06 10.22 -15.96
C ASN A 212 -4.07 9.65 -14.53
N ILE A 213 -3.68 8.39 -14.36
CA ILE A 213 -3.57 7.69 -13.08
C ILE A 213 -2.12 7.28 -12.90
N THR A 214 -1.59 7.47 -11.70
CA THR A 214 -0.24 6.99 -11.35
C THR A 214 -0.31 5.64 -10.66
N ILE A 215 0.75 4.84 -10.80
CA ILE A 215 0.94 3.60 -10.03
C ILE A 215 2.38 3.54 -9.52
N ASN A 216 2.53 3.27 -8.23
CA ASN A 216 3.82 3.16 -7.58
C ASN A 216 3.82 2.01 -6.57
N ALA A 217 5.02 1.59 -6.13
CA ALA A 217 5.15 0.62 -5.04
C ALA A 217 6.10 1.11 -3.96
N VAL A 218 5.72 0.85 -2.72
CA VAL A 218 6.61 0.98 -1.55
C VAL A 218 7.09 -0.41 -1.17
N ALA A 219 8.40 -0.60 -1.00
CA ALA A 219 9.03 -1.86 -0.63
C ALA A 219 9.63 -1.77 0.78
N PRO A 220 8.84 -1.94 1.86
CA PRO A 220 9.34 -1.83 3.22
C PRO A 220 10.44 -2.87 3.50
N GLY A 221 11.43 -2.45 4.28
CA GLY A 221 12.39 -3.35 4.91
C GLY A 221 11.82 -4.00 6.16
N PHE A 222 12.63 -4.07 7.23
CA PHE A 222 12.15 -4.58 8.51
C PHE A 222 11.34 -3.51 9.25
N ILE A 223 10.04 -3.73 9.38
CA ILE A 223 9.09 -2.84 10.06
C ILE A 223 8.59 -3.49 11.35
N GLU A 224 8.59 -2.74 12.45
CA GLU A 224 8.08 -3.18 13.75
C GLU A 224 6.56 -3.30 13.73
N THR A 225 6.08 -4.53 13.73
CA THR A 225 4.65 -4.87 13.71
C THR A 225 4.40 -6.09 14.62
N ALA A 226 3.14 -6.41 14.90
CA ALA A 226 2.80 -7.66 15.58
C ALA A 226 3.32 -8.90 14.83
N MET A 227 3.39 -8.85 13.50
CA MET A 227 3.92 -9.93 12.67
C MET A 227 5.43 -10.13 12.90
N THR A 228 6.21 -9.05 12.92
CA THR A 228 7.66 -9.11 13.14
C THR A 228 8.03 -9.36 14.61
N ALA A 229 7.16 -8.99 15.56
CA ALA A 229 7.33 -9.28 16.97
C ALA A 229 7.33 -10.79 17.28
N ALA A 230 6.68 -11.60 16.44
CA ALA A 230 6.66 -13.07 16.56
C ALA A 230 7.97 -13.73 16.09
N ILE A 231 8.87 -13.02 15.44
CA ILE A 231 10.16 -13.52 14.96
C ILE A 231 11.09 -13.72 16.17
N PRO A 232 11.88 -14.84 16.24
CA PRO A 232 12.86 -15.04 17.30
C PRO A 232 13.83 -13.85 17.44
N LEU A 233 14.16 -13.50 18.70
CA LEU A 233 14.91 -12.29 19.04
C LEU A 233 16.18 -12.10 18.20
N ALA A 234 17.01 -13.14 18.09
CA ALA A 234 18.27 -13.05 17.32
C ALA A 234 18.04 -12.69 15.86
N THR A 235 17.08 -13.34 15.19
CA THR A 235 16.73 -13.05 13.79
C THR A 235 16.13 -11.64 13.65
N ARG A 236 15.32 -11.22 14.61
CA ARG A 236 14.73 -9.88 14.66
C ARG A 236 15.79 -8.79 14.80
N GLU A 237 16.77 -8.98 15.68
CA GLU A 237 17.89 -8.03 15.84
C GLU A 237 18.75 -7.95 14.57
N VAL A 238 18.99 -9.05 13.87
CA VAL A 238 19.65 -9.02 12.56
C VAL A 238 18.81 -8.21 11.56
N GLY A 239 17.49 -8.50 11.49
CA GLY A 239 16.59 -7.76 10.59
C GLY A 239 16.57 -6.25 10.85
N ARG A 240 16.60 -5.84 12.12
CA ARG A 240 16.67 -4.43 12.51
C ARG A 240 17.95 -3.74 12.05
N ARG A 241 19.08 -4.44 12.07
CA ARG A 241 20.42 -3.85 11.87
C ARG A 241 20.98 -4.00 10.46
N ILE A 242 20.27 -4.69 9.57
CA ILE A 242 20.75 -4.96 8.22
C ILE A 242 20.64 -3.75 7.27
N ASN A 243 19.83 -2.75 7.64
CA ASN A 243 19.71 -1.50 6.86
C ASN A 243 20.72 -0.43 7.31
N SER A 244 20.88 0.62 6.50
CA SER A 244 21.79 1.75 6.73
C SER A 244 21.55 2.48 8.06
N LEU A 245 20.28 2.55 8.50
CA LEU A 245 19.90 3.21 9.76
C LEU A 245 20.08 2.33 10.99
N GLN A 246 20.40 1.03 10.82
CA GLN A 246 20.64 0.03 11.86
C GLN A 246 19.52 -0.08 12.90
N GLN A 247 18.29 0.18 12.50
CA GLN A 247 17.07 0.10 13.33
C GLN A 247 15.88 -0.41 12.54
N GLY A 248 14.85 -0.92 13.21
CA GLY A 248 13.57 -1.25 12.60
C GLY A 248 12.79 0.01 12.25
N GLY A 249 12.15 0.03 11.09
CA GLY A 249 11.19 1.07 10.74
C GLY A 249 9.89 0.91 11.54
N GLN A 250 9.14 2.00 11.64
CA GLN A 250 7.81 2.01 12.22
C GLN A 250 6.74 1.95 11.12
N THR A 251 5.53 1.55 11.46
CA THR A 251 4.41 1.55 10.50
C THR A 251 4.14 2.93 9.92
N VAL A 252 4.40 3.99 10.70
CA VAL A 252 4.25 5.39 10.28
C VAL A 252 5.25 5.76 9.17
N ASP A 253 6.45 5.22 9.17
CA ASP A 253 7.44 5.50 8.12
C ASP A 253 6.96 5.01 6.75
N VAL A 254 6.32 3.84 6.73
CA VAL A 254 5.69 3.31 5.51
C VAL A 254 4.49 4.16 5.12
N ALA A 255 3.65 4.53 6.08
CA ALA A 255 2.44 5.30 5.84
C ALA A 255 2.73 6.71 5.31
N GLU A 256 3.74 7.40 5.84
CA GLU A 256 4.19 8.71 5.34
C GLU A 256 4.73 8.62 3.90
N THR A 257 5.46 7.54 3.59
CA THR A 257 5.94 7.31 2.23
C THR A 257 4.79 7.04 1.26
N VAL A 258 3.78 6.27 1.69
CA VAL A 258 2.56 6.02 0.90
C VAL A 258 1.79 7.32 0.66
N ALA A 259 1.63 8.16 1.68
CA ALA A 259 0.88 9.40 1.58
C ALA A 259 1.57 10.47 0.72
N TRP A 260 2.89 10.36 0.55
CA TRP A 260 3.65 11.27 -0.30
C TRP A 260 3.45 10.99 -1.80
N TYR A 261 3.26 9.72 -2.21
CA TYR A 261 2.95 9.34 -3.59
C TYR A 261 1.55 9.81 -4.01
#